data_395c42632541e6ba257e2ab864f2fc82
#
_entry.id   395c42632541e6ba257e2ab864f2fc82
#
_cell.length_a   1.000
_cell.length_b   1.000
_cell.length_c   1.000
_cell.angle_alpha   90.00
_cell.angle_beta   90.00
_cell.angle_gamma   90.00
#
_symmetry.space_group_name_H-M   'P 1'
#
loop_
_entity.id
_entity.type
_entity.pdbx_description
1 polymer ?
#
loop_
_entity_poly.entity_id
_entity_poly.type
_entity_poly.pdbx_seq_one_letter_code
_entity_poly.pdbx_strand_id
1 'polypeptide(L)'
;MCIRDSISDSFISFAGAKFNLVQNGNSPNRYIWLHGDEQTARMALDYHIRHFAGLAFFIQNETREIPFKSTIVDPNRIFSRSGSYHALKKFKPGWQRGALKQALDEIDSERTSFLDILMPGRNGVLIAVHNNFRGYNVKKEEKKSQRTSIKPGQNPRDFIICTYEKDFEKLSTGPYNVVLQSKIPEKDDGSLSWESLRRNVRYLNVETRLGYLTKQKKMLRFIETTLD
;
A
#
# COMPACT_ATOMS: atom_id res chain seq x y z
N MET A 1 22.77 20.52 19.31
CA MET A 1 21.43 21.13 19.31
C MET A 1 20.55 20.25 18.44
N CYS A 2 19.83 19.28 19.02
CA CYS A 2 18.93 18.41 18.28
C CYS A 2 17.71 19.23 17.87
N ILE A 3 17.60 19.58 16.60
CA ILE A 3 16.33 20.01 16.02
C ILE A 3 15.44 18.79 16.08
N ARG A 4 14.48 18.74 16.99
CA ARG A 4 13.34 17.83 16.90
C ARG A 4 12.54 18.35 15.72
N ASP A 5 12.69 17.69 14.57
CA ASP A 5 11.78 17.89 13.46
C ASP A 5 10.37 17.62 13.98
N SER A 6 9.53 18.63 13.92
CA SER A 6 8.17 18.55 14.45
C SER A 6 7.37 17.58 13.58
N ILE A 7 6.82 16.52 14.18
CA ILE A 7 5.80 15.71 13.53
C ILE A 7 4.62 16.63 13.29
N SER A 8 4.20 16.78 12.03
CA SER A 8 3.01 17.54 11.64
C SER A 8 1.91 16.60 11.19
N ASP A 9 0.69 16.87 11.62
CA ASP A 9 -0.51 16.13 11.25
C ASP A 9 -1.38 16.99 10.34
N SER A 10 -1.83 16.40 9.23
CA SER A 10 -2.81 16.97 8.32
C SER A 10 -3.75 15.88 7.80
N PHE A 11 -4.76 16.25 7.01
CA PHE A 11 -5.73 15.28 6.53
C PHE A 11 -5.99 15.44 5.04
N ILE A 12 -6.25 14.32 4.37
CA ILE A 12 -6.75 14.27 3.00
C ILE A 12 -7.89 13.25 2.91
N SER A 13 -8.81 13.46 1.99
CA SER A 13 -9.91 12.51 1.73
C SER A 13 -9.73 11.84 0.38
N PHE A 14 -10.16 10.56 0.29
CA PHE A 14 -10.23 9.80 -0.94
C PHE A 14 -11.36 8.78 -0.85
N ALA A 15 -12.29 8.81 -1.82
CA ALA A 15 -13.45 7.92 -1.90
C ALA A 15 -14.26 7.84 -0.59
N GLY A 16 -14.49 8.99 0.04
CA GLY A 16 -15.21 9.09 1.31
C GLY A 16 -14.42 8.68 2.55
N ALA A 17 -13.23 8.11 2.42
CA ALA A 17 -12.34 7.85 3.55
C ALA A 17 -11.45 9.05 3.83
N LYS A 18 -11.21 9.32 5.12
CA LYS A 18 -10.26 10.31 5.59
C LYS A 18 -8.94 9.64 5.92
N PHE A 19 -7.84 10.24 5.52
CA PHE A 19 -6.48 9.81 5.86
C PHE A 19 -5.82 10.86 6.74
N ASN A 20 -5.27 10.43 7.86
CA ASN A 20 -4.34 11.25 8.64
C ASN A 20 -2.95 11.14 8.01
N LEU A 21 -2.32 12.27 7.77
CA LEU A 21 -0.98 12.39 7.22
C LEU A 21 -0.02 12.74 8.35
N VAL A 22 1.01 11.92 8.53
CA VAL A 22 2.05 12.11 9.55
C VAL A 22 3.39 12.32 8.84
N GLN A 23 3.91 13.53 8.92
CA GLN A 23 5.22 13.89 8.35
C GLN A 23 6.30 13.81 9.43
N ASN A 24 7.40 13.12 9.14
CA ASN A 24 8.62 13.16 9.96
C ASN A 24 9.82 13.52 9.08
N GLY A 25 10.53 14.57 9.41
CA GLY A 25 11.70 15.04 8.67
C GLY A 25 11.42 15.34 7.19
N ASN A 26 12.48 15.35 6.39
CA ASN A 26 12.40 15.63 4.96
C ASN A 26 12.95 14.43 4.17
N SER A 27 12.04 13.64 3.58
CA SER A 27 12.36 12.51 2.71
C SER A 27 11.32 12.40 1.60
N PRO A 28 11.71 11.97 0.39
CA PRO A 28 10.75 11.69 -0.69
C PRO A 28 9.92 10.44 -0.45
N ASN A 29 10.26 9.62 0.57
CA ASN A 29 9.57 8.36 0.85
C ASN A 29 8.13 8.59 1.31
N ARG A 30 7.25 7.69 0.86
CA ARG A 30 5.83 7.67 1.23
C ARG A 30 5.47 6.31 1.79
N TYR A 31 4.61 6.32 2.80
CA TYR A 31 4.12 5.11 3.46
C TYR A 31 2.61 5.15 3.52
N ILE A 32 1.96 4.00 3.38
CA ILE A 32 0.50 3.95 3.45
C ILE A 32 0.00 2.70 4.16
N TRP A 33 -0.99 2.91 5.03
CA TRP A 33 -1.82 1.89 5.64
C TRP A 33 -3.26 2.08 5.18
N LEU A 34 -3.82 1.09 4.45
CA LEU A 34 -5.07 1.19 3.70
C LEU A 34 -6.26 0.49 4.35
N HIS A 35 -6.05 -0.52 5.22
CA HIS A 35 -7.12 -1.36 5.73
C HIS A 35 -7.23 -1.24 7.25
N GLY A 36 -8.39 -0.76 7.73
CA GLY A 36 -8.59 -0.47 9.15
C GLY A 36 -8.54 -1.68 10.08
N ASP A 37 -8.81 -2.88 9.59
CA ASP A 37 -8.71 -4.14 10.32
C ASP A 37 -7.27 -4.67 10.48
N GLU A 38 -6.30 -4.11 9.76
CA GLU A 38 -4.90 -4.52 9.78
C GLU A 38 -4.10 -3.77 10.87
N GLN A 39 -4.51 -3.90 12.14
CA GLN A 39 -4.01 -3.10 13.25
C GLN A 39 -2.50 -3.30 13.55
N THR A 40 -1.94 -4.48 13.28
CA THR A 40 -0.50 -4.71 13.44
C THR A 40 0.30 -3.89 12.44
N ALA A 41 -0.19 -3.77 11.20
CA ALA A 41 0.41 -2.94 10.16
C ALA A 41 0.37 -1.45 10.55
N ARG A 42 -0.76 -0.98 11.09
CA ARG A 42 -0.89 0.38 11.65
C ARG A 42 0.17 0.66 12.71
N MET A 43 0.26 -0.23 13.72
CA MET A 43 1.23 -0.08 14.81
C MET A 43 2.68 -0.12 14.32
N ALA A 44 2.98 -0.95 13.32
CA ALA A 44 4.31 -1.04 12.73
C ALA A 44 4.66 0.25 11.98
N LEU A 45 3.72 0.79 11.21
CA LEU A 45 3.92 2.03 10.47
C LEU A 45 3.99 3.25 11.39
N ASP A 46 3.14 3.34 12.43
CA ASP A 46 3.22 4.42 13.43
C ASP A 46 4.59 4.43 14.13
N TYR A 47 5.09 3.27 14.51
CA TYR A 47 6.44 3.16 15.03
C TYR A 47 7.49 3.59 13.99
N HIS A 48 7.34 3.15 12.74
CA HIS A 48 8.31 3.39 11.68
C HIS A 48 8.46 4.89 11.37
N ILE A 49 7.34 5.61 11.16
CA ILE A 49 7.38 7.03 10.81
C ILE A 49 7.94 7.92 11.95
N ARG A 50 7.91 7.46 13.19
CA ARG A 50 8.56 8.18 14.31
C ARG A 50 10.08 8.04 14.33
N HIS A 51 10.64 7.10 13.56
CA HIS A 51 12.08 6.79 13.55
C HIS A 51 12.76 7.04 12.21
N PHE A 52 11.99 7.11 11.14
CA PHE A 52 12.49 7.32 9.78
C PHE A 52 11.75 8.47 9.11
N ALA A 53 12.48 9.23 8.29
CA ALA A 53 11.91 10.39 7.60
C ALA A 53 10.99 9.98 6.47
N GLY A 54 9.89 10.72 6.27
CA GLY A 54 8.91 10.50 5.20
C GLY A 54 7.53 11.05 5.52
N LEU A 55 6.56 10.73 4.68
CA LEU A 55 5.16 11.06 4.88
C LEU A 55 4.32 9.78 4.89
N ALA A 56 3.63 9.51 6.00
CA ALA A 56 2.79 8.35 6.19
C ALA A 56 1.30 8.71 6.13
N PHE A 57 0.54 7.87 5.46
CA PHE A 57 -0.91 7.98 5.27
C PHE A 57 -1.61 6.89 6.09
N PHE A 58 -2.45 7.31 7.03
CA PHE A 58 -3.22 6.40 7.89
C PHE A 58 -4.70 6.57 7.64
N ILE A 59 -5.35 5.54 7.09
CA ILE A 59 -6.80 5.56 6.90
C ILE A 59 -7.53 5.68 8.24
N GLN A 60 -8.53 6.55 8.30
CA GLN A 60 -9.40 6.72 9.47
C GLN A 60 -10.65 5.85 9.30
N ASN A 61 -10.48 4.55 9.40
CA ASN A 61 -11.51 3.53 9.30
C ASN A 61 -11.11 2.32 10.14
N GLU A 62 -12.10 1.60 10.68
CA GLU A 62 -11.84 0.43 11.55
C GLU A 62 -11.97 -0.91 10.81
N THR A 63 -12.64 -0.89 9.67
CA THR A 63 -12.89 -2.08 8.85
C THR A 63 -12.02 -2.09 7.59
N ARG A 64 -12.00 -3.23 6.90
CA ARG A 64 -11.28 -3.35 5.64
C ARG A 64 -11.88 -2.50 4.54
N GLU A 65 -13.17 -2.61 4.35
CA GLU A 65 -13.92 -1.82 3.37
C GLU A 65 -14.34 -0.47 3.97
N ILE A 66 -14.34 0.56 3.14
CA ILE A 66 -14.80 1.91 3.49
C ILE A 66 -16.21 2.16 2.96
N PRO A 67 -17.06 2.90 3.70
CA PRO A 67 -18.34 3.37 3.18
C PRO A 67 -18.12 4.32 1.99
N PHE A 68 -18.86 4.09 0.91
CA PHE A 68 -18.87 4.98 -0.24
C PHE A 68 -20.27 5.06 -0.84
N LYS A 69 -20.92 6.24 -0.77
CA LYS A 69 -22.33 6.44 -1.16
C LYS A 69 -23.24 5.39 -0.49
N SER A 70 -23.97 4.63 -1.25
CA SER A 70 -24.90 3.59 -0.78
C SER A 70 -24.29 2.17 -0.83
N THR A 71 -22.97 2.04 -0.74
CA THR A 71 -22.23 0.77 -0.75
C THR A 71 -20.97 0.87 0.09
N ILE A 72 -20.15 -0.17 0.04
CA ILE A 72 -18.81 -0.21 0.57
C ILE A 72 -17.81 -0.56 -0.55
N VAL A 73 -16.54 -0.18 -0.39
CA VAL A 73 -15.47 -0.55 -1.33
C VAL A 73 -14.18 -0.88 -0.58
N ASP A 74 -13.39 -1.79 -1.11
CA ASP A 74 -12.01 -2.01 -0.65
C ASP A 74 -11.14 -0.85 -1.18
N PRO A 75 -10.52 -0.04 -0.31
CA PRO A 75 -9.70 1.11 -0.71
C PRO A 75 -8.51 0.72 -1.57
N ASN A 76 -8.03 -0.52 -1.48
CA ASN A 76 -6.97 -1.04 -2.35
C ASN A 76 -7.50 -1.65 -3.67
N ARG A 77 -8.69 -1.24 -4.13
CA ARG A 77 -9.31 -1.66 -5.40
C ARG A 77 -9.83 -0.50 -6.23
N ILE A 78 -9.52 0.73 -5.82
CA ILE A 78 -10.07 1.94 -6.45
C ILE A 78 -8.99 2.87 -7.01
N PHE A 79 -7.77 2.37 -7.21
CA PHE A 79 -6.66 3.13 -7.80
C PHE A 79 -6.67 3.14 -9.35
N SER A 80 -7.69 2.55 -9.97
CA SER A 80 -7.98 2.70 -11.39
C SER A 80 -9.48 2.73 -11.64
N ARG A 81 -9.91 3.28 -12.77
CA ARG A 81 -11.33 3.30 -13.13
C ARG A 81 -11.92 1.90 -13.29
N SER A 82 -11.16 1.00 -13.93
CA SER A 82 -11.58 -0.40 -14.10
C SER A 82 -11.72 -1.11 -12.75
N GLY A 83 -10.73 -0.95 -11.87
CA GLY A 83 -10.79 -1.49 -10.51
C GLY A 83 -11.96 -0.94 -9.72
N SER A 84 -12.19 0.38 -9.76
CA SER A 84 -13.34 1.04 -9.12
C SER A 84 -14.68 0.49 -9.61
N TYR A 85 -14.81 0.24 -10.91
CA TYR A 85 -16.01 -0.37 -11.48
C TYR A 85 -16.28 -1.75 -10.86
N HIS A 86 -15.28 -2.61 -10.83
CA HIS A 86 -15.40 -3.95 -10.26
C HIS A 86 -15.62 -3.92 -8.74
N ALA A 87 -14.94 -3.03 -8.01
CA ALA A 87 -15.11 -2.86 -6.57
C ALA A 87 -16.54 -2.41 -6.20
N LEU A 88 -17.08 -1.41 -6.91
CA LEU A 88 -18.46 -0.94 -6.71
C LEU A 88 -19.50 -2.04 -7.02
N LYS A 89 -19.30 -2.78 -8.12
CA LYS A 89 -20.21 -3.86 -8.52
C LYS A 89 -20.14 -5.09 -7.60
N LYS A 90 -19.02 -5.33 -6.93
CA LYS A 90 -18.85 -6.43 -5.99
C LYS A 90 -19.86 -6.38 -4.84
N PHE A 91 -20.04 -5.20 -4.25
CA PHE A 91 -20.90 -5.02 -3.08
C PHE A 91 -22.29 -4.49 -3.41
N LYS A 92 -22.49 -3.94 -4.62
CA LYS A 92 -23.79 -3.50 -5.12
C LYS A 92 -23.92 -3.85 -6.61
N PRO A 93 -24.28 -5.08 -6.98
CA PRO A 93 -24.44 -5.47 -8.39
C PRO A 93 -25.47 -4.65 -9.15
N GLY A 94 -26.55 -4.25 -8.47
CA GLY A 94 -27.74 -3.58 -9.03
C GLY A 94 -27.62 -2.06 -9.18
N TRP A 95 -26.42 -1.52 -9.44
CA TRP A 95 -26.26 -0.09 -9.73
C TRP A 95 -27.07 0.32 -10.98
N GLN A 96 -27.83 1.42 -10.86
CA GLN A 96 -28.35 2.12 -12.04
C GLN A 96 -27.19 2.76 -12.81
N ARG A 97 -27.25 2.69 -14.16
CA ARG A 97 -26.15 3.13 -15.04
C ARG A 97 -25.67 4.57 -14.77
N GLY A 98 -26.60 5.50 -14.59
CA GLY A 98 -26.29 6.91 -14.31
C GLY A 98 -25.60 7.09 -12.95
N ALA A 99 -26.13 6.44 -11.90
CA ALA A 99 -25.55 6.51 -10.56
C ALA A 99 -24.17 5.86 -10.48
N LEU A 100 -23.96 4.74 -11.18
CA LEU A 100 -22.64 4.11 -11.26
C LEU A 100 -21.62 5.02 -11.96
N LYS A 101 -22.02 5.65 -13.08
CA LYS A 101 -21.16 6.61 -13.78
C LYS A 101 -20.75 7.77 -12.87
N GLN A 102 -21.70 8.38 -12.16
CA GLN A 102 -21.41 9.46 -11.21
C GLN A 102 -20.45 9.02 -10.10
N ALA A 103 -20.66 7.83 -9.53
CA ALA A 103 -19.77 7.25 -8.51
C ALA A 103 -18.34 7.06 -9.03
N LEU A 104 -18.19 6.57 -10.26
CA LEU A 104 -16.87 6.40 -10.90
C LEU A 104 -16.19 7.74 -11.18
N ASP A 105 -16.94 8.73 -11.68
CA ASP A 105 -16.41 10.06 -12.01
C ASP A 105 -15.93 10.78 -10.74
N GLU A 106 -16.62 10.61 -9.62
CA GLU A 106 -16.23 11.15 -8.31
C GLU A 106 -14.92 10.50 -7.80
N ILE A 107 -14.85 9.15 -7.81
CA ILE A 107 -13.62 8.45 -7.43
C ILE A 107 -12.45 8.87 -8.32
N ASP A 108 -12.65 9.03 -9.63
CA ASP A 108 -11.59 9.41 -10.56
C ASP A 108 -11.07 10.83 -10.27
N SER A 109 -11.96 11.77 -9.98
CA SER A 109 -11.58 13.13 -9.62
C SER A 109 -10.77 13.19 -8.33
N GLU A 110 -11.24 12.52 -7.27
CA GLU A 110 -10.54 12.48 -5.98
C GLU A 110 -9.22 11.69 -6.05
N ARG A 111 -9.18 10.62 -6.84
CA ARG A 111 -7.97 9.79 -7.03
C ARG A 111 -6.82 10.62 -7.55
N THR A 112 -7.05 11.50 -8.50
CA THR A 112 -5.99 12.34 -9.06
C THR A 112 -5.33 13.17 -7.98
N SER A 113 -6.11 13.92 -7.21
CA SER A 113 -5.60 14.78 -6.13
C SER A 113 -4.94 13.97 -5.01
N PHE A 114 -5.48 12.78 -4.69
CA PHE A 114 -4.90 11.90 -3.68
C PHE A 114 -3.55 11.36 -4.13
N LEU A 115 -3.45 10.88 -5.37
CA LEU A 115 -2.22 10.35 -5.94
C LEU A 115 -1.12 11.40 -6.09
N ASP A 116 -1.47 12.65 -6.38
CA ASP A 116 -0.50 13.75 -6.48
C ASP A 116 0.26 13.98 -5.16
N ILE A 117 -0.37 13.69 -4.01
CA ILE A 117 0.25 13.80 -2.70
C ILE A 117 0.91 12.47 -2.28
N LEU A 118 0.28 11.33 -2.61
CA LEU A 118 0.75 10.01 -2.23
C LEU A 118 1.99 9.58 -3.00
N MET A 119 2.11 9.93 -4.29
CA MET A 119 3.25 9.49 -5.08
C MET A 119 4.54 10.13 -4.57
N PRO A 120 5.60 9.33 -4.37
CA PRO A 120 6.87 9.83 -3.89
C PRO A 120 7.53 10.76 -4.91
N GLY A 121 8.30 11.71 -4.43
CA GLY A 121 9.18 12.52 -5.27
C GLY A 121 10.28 11.69 -5.94
N ARG A 122 11.08 12.34 -6.75
CA ARG A 122 12.22 11.70 -7.44
C ARG A 122 13.10 10.95 -6.45
N ASN A 123 13.46 9.72 -6.77
CA ASN A 123 14.24 8.78 -5.96
C ASN A 123 13.53 8.24 -4.70
N GLY A 124 12.32 8.69 -4.38
CA GLY A 124 11.54 8.14 -3.29
C GLY A 124 10.95 6.76 -3.60
N VAL A 125 10.47 6.10 -2.56
CA VAL A 125 9.76 4.84 -2.63
C VAL A 125 8.41 4.96 -1.94
N LEU A 126 7.38 4.34 -2.51
CA LEU A 126 6.08 4.17 -1.87
C LEU A 126 5.99 2.80 -1.22
N ILE A 127 5.77 2.76 0.09
CA ILE A 127 5.71 1.53 0.88
C ILE A 127 4.31 1.36 1.45
N ALA A 128 3.58 0.35 1.00
CA ALA A 128 2.33 -0.06 1.61
C ALA A 128 2.60 -1.13 2.69
N VAL A 129 1.86 -1.03 3.80
CA VAL A 129 2.04 -1.92 4.95
C VAL A 129 0.73 -2.66 5.21
N HIS A 130 0.77 -4.00 5.11
CA HIS A 130 -0.40 -4.85 5.19
C HIS A 130 -0.24 -6.00 6.18
N ASN A 131 -1.39 -6.47 6.68
CA ASN A 131 -1.46 -7.76 7.33
C ASN A 131 -2.32 -8.71 6.52
N ASN A 132 -1.91 -9.96 6.42
CA ASN A 132 -2.63 -10.97 5.67
C ASN A 132 -3.25 -12.05 6.55
N PHE A 133 -4.31 -12.66 6.02
CA PHE A 133 -5.03 -13.77 6.63
C PHE A 133 -4.55 -15.13 6.11
N ARG A 134 -5.00 -16.22 6.74
CA ARG A 134 -4.78 -17.59 6.27
C ARG A 134 -5.24 -17.72 4.82
N GLY A 135 -4.40 -18.32 3.99
CA GLY A 135 -4.69 -18.52 2.57
C GLY A 135 -4.07 -17.49 1.62
N TYR A 136 -3.59 -16.33 2.10
CA TYR A 136 -2.76 -15.43 1.31
C TYR A 136 -1.29 -15.56 1.72
N ASN A 137 -0.42 -15.80 0.76
CA ASN A 137 1.00 -16.01 0.99
C ASN A 137 1.80 -15.82 -0.31
N VAL A 138 3.12 -15.81 -0.21
CA VAL A 138 4.05 -15.58 -1.31
C VAL A 138 3.85 -16.54 -2.49
N LYS A 139 3.43 -17.79 -2.27
CA LYS A 139 3.18 -18.77 -3.35
C LYS A 139 2.02 -18.36 -4.29
N LYS A 140 1.06 -17.58 -3.79
CA LYS A 140 0.01 -17.00 -4.65
C LYS A 140 0.57 -15.88 -5.53
N GLU A 141 1.49 -15.12 -5.00
CA GLU A 141 2.12 -14.02 -5.72
C GLU A 141 3.19 -14.49 -6.71
N GLU A 142 3.86 -15.61 -6.45
CA GLU A 142 4.83 -16.23 -7.39
C GLU A 142 4.25 -16.36 -8.81
N LYS A 143 2.99 -16.78 -8.91
CA LYS A 143 2.30 -16.98 -10.20
C LYS A 143 2.15 -15.70 -11.04
N LYS A 144 2.22 -14.54 -10.39
CA LYS A 144 2.09 -13.21 -11.03
C LYS A 144 3.43 -12.48 -11.11
N SER A 145 4.48 -13.08 -10.58
CA SER A 145 5.78 -12.43 -10.40
C SER A 145 6.78 -12.88 -11.45
N GLN A 146 7.64 -11.97 -11.89
CA GLN A 146 8.69 -12.23 -12.86
C GLN A 146 9.91 -12.89 -12.21
N ARG A 147 10.16 -12.58 -10.94
CA ARG A 147 11.26 -13.17 -10.14
C ARG A 147 10.81 -13.38 -8.70
N THR A 148 11.39 -14.37 -8.05
CA THR A 148 11.12 -14.69 -6.65
C THR A 148 12.41 -15.02 -5.91
N SER A 149 12.48 -14.67 -4.63
CA SER A 149 13.52 -15.06 -3.69
C SER A 149 12.87 -15.58 -2.42
N ILE A 150 12.68 -16.89 -2.35
CA ILE A 150 12.06 -17.57 -1.21
C ILE A 150 13.12 -18.08 -0.27
N LYS A 151 13.02 -17.70 1.00
CA LYS A 151 14.03 -18.02 2.02
C LYS A 151 13.64 -19.28 2.82
N PRO A 152 14.53 -20.27 2.94
CA PRO A 152 14.32 -21.40 3.83
C PRO A 152 14.00 -20.94 5.26
N GLY A 153 13.02 -21.57 5.89
CA GLY A 153 12.63 -21.25 7.28
C GLY A 153 11.83 -19.96 7.48
N GLN A 154 11.63 -19.16 6.43
CA GLN A 154 10.72 -18.01 6.53
C GLN A 154 9.27 -18.44 6.35
N ASN A 155 8.38 -17.81 7.13
CA ASN A 155 6.94 -18.05 6.94
C ASN A 155 6.51 -17.50 5.57
N PRO A 156 5.79 -18.27 4.75
CA PRO A 156 5.38 -17.83 3.42
C PRO A 156 4.37 -16.67 3.43
N ARG A 157 3.80 -16.35 4.58
CA ARG A 157 2.91 -15.20 4.76
C ARG A 157 3.63 -13.90 5.11
N ASP A 158 4.96 -13.95 5.38
CA ASP A 158 5.79 -12.79 5.66
C ASP A 158 6.69 -12.56 4.44
N PHE A 159 6.37 -11.56 3.61
CA PHE A 159 7.06 -11.32 2.35
C PHE A 159 6.96 -9.86 1.89
N ILE A 160 7.79 -9.51 0.93
CA ILE A 160 7.82 -8.19 0.29
C ILE A 160 7.50 -8.37 -1.19
N ILE A 161 6.56 -7.60 -1.72
CA ILE A 161 6.37 -7.41 -3.16
C ILE A 161 7.10 -6.13 -3.55
N CYS A 162 7.88 -6.15 -4.61
CA CYS A 162 8.46 -4.95 -5.20
C CYS A 162 8.17 -4.85 -6.69
N THR A 163 8.14 -3.62 -7.22
CA THR A 163 7.87 -3.36 -8.64
C THR A 163 9.12 -3.01 -9.43
N TYR A 164 10.25 -2.78 -8.77
CA TYR A 164 11.48 -2.31 -9.38
C TYR A 164 12.60 -3.33 -9.28
N GLU A 165 13.24 -3.64 -10.41
CA GLU A 165 14.26 -4.70 -10.52
C GLU A 165 15.43 -4.50 -9.55
N LYS A 166 15.97 -3.26 -9.50
CA LYS A 166 17.11 -2.94 -8.62
C LYS A 166 16.77 -3.08 -7.14
N ASP A 167 15.51 -2.80 -6.76
CA ASP A 167 15.05 -2.99 -5.39
C ASP A 167 14.93 -4.49 -5.08
N PHE A 168 14.44 -5.30 -6.03
CA PHE A 168 14.43 -6.75 -5.88
C PHE A 168 15.84 -7.32 -5.69
N GLU A 169 16.81 -6.90 -6.50
CA GLU A 169 18.19 -7.34 -6.40
C GLU A 169 18.78 -7.07 -5.00
N LYS A 170 18.62 -5.85 -4.50
CA LYS A 170 19.06 -5.47 -3.16
C LYS A 170 18.32 -6.26 -2.07
N LEU A 171 16.99 -6.28 -2.09
CA LEU A 171 16.18 -6.91 -1.05
C LEU A 171 16.31 -8.43 -1.02
N SER A 172 16.54 -9.06 -2.17
CA SER A 172 16.71 -10.51 -2.27
C SER A 172 18.00 -11.05 -1.62
N THR A 173 18.97 -10.19 -1.31
CA THR A 173 20.16 -10.59 -0.54
C THR A 173 19.85 -10.78 0.95
N GLY A 174 18.76 -10.19 1.43
CA GLY A 174 18.38 -10.23 2.83
C GLY A 174 17.61 -11.49 3.26
N PRO A 175 17.13 -11.51 4.51
CA PRO A 175 16.55 -12.71 5.10
C PRO A 175 15.06 -12.92 4.83
N TYR A 176 14.41 -12.09 4.02
CA TYR A 176 12.96 -12.13 3.80
C TYR A 176 12.59 -12.71 2.44
N ASN A 177 11.38 -13.25 2.34
CA ASN A 177 10.78 -13.61 1.05
C ASN A 177 10.52 -12.34 0.25
N VAL A 178 10.94 -12.30 -1.01
CA VAL A 178 10.75 -11.16 -1.90
C VAL A 178 10.25 -11.66 -3.26
N VAL A 179 9.29 -10.95 -3.84
CA VAL A 179 8.81 -11.19 -5.20
C VAL A 179 8.85 -9.90 -6.01
N LEU A 180 9.19 -10.03 -7.28
CA LEU A 180 9.22 -8.92 -8.24
C LEU A 180 7.97 -8.99 -9.12
N GLN A 181 7.18 -7.93 -9.12
CA GLN A 181 6.03 -7.72 -10.01
C GLN A 181 6.27 -6.48 -10.87
N SER A 182 7.06 -6.64 -11.94
CA SER A 182 7.49 -5.53 -12.81
C SER A 182 6.68 -5.42 -14.11
N LYS A 183 5.67 -6.26 -14.32
CA LYS A 183 4.78 -6.23 -15.49
C LYS A 183 3.35 -5.97 -15.08
N ILE A 184 2.71 -5.04 -15.77
CA ILE A 184 1.29 -4.74 -15.60
C ILE A 184 0.47 -5.98 -16.00
N PRO A 185 -0.44 -6.49 -15.16
CA PRO A 185 -1.27 -7.64 -15.52
C PRO A 185 -2.33 -7.26 -16.55
N GLU A 186 -2.81 -8.24 -17.32
CA GLU A 186 -3.90 -8.05 -18.29
C GLU A 186 -5.20 -7.61 -17.60
N LYS A 187 -5.47 -8.14 -16.41
CA LYS A 187 -6.63 -7.76 -15.60
C LYS A 187 -6.22 -6.78 -14.52
N ASP A 188 -6.72 -5.57 -14.62
CA ASP A 188 -6.55 -4.54 -13.63
C ASP A 188 -7.49 -4.79 -12.44
N ASP A 189 -6.93 -5.06 -11.27
CA ASP A 189 -7.68 -5.26 -10.04
C ASP A 189 -7.85 -3.97 -9.21
N GLY A 190 -7.37 -2.82 -9.73
CA GLY A 190 -7.46 -1.51 -9.10
C GLY A 190 -6.53 -1.31 -7.90
N SER A 191 -5.56 -2.19 -7.69
CA SER A 191 -4.63 -2.07 -6.55
C SER A 191 -3.61 -0.95 -6.72
N LEU A 192 -3.13 -0.43 -5.60
CA LEU A 192 -2.08 0.59 -5.56
C LEU A 192 -0.77 0.08 -6.18
N SER A 193 -0.49 -1.20 -6.05
CA SER A 193 0.68 -1.85 -6.66
C SER A 193 0.69 -1.68 -8.19
N TRP A 194 -0.44 -1.95 -8.86
CA TRP A 194 -0.55 -1.80 -10.31
C TRP A 194 -0.60 -0.34 -10.75
N GLU A 195 -1.18 0.54 -9.96
CA GLU A 195 -1.15 1.98 -10.25
C GLU A 195 0.25 2.55 -10.12
N SER A 196 1.00 2.16 -9.10
CA SER A 196 2.41 2.54 -8.93
C SER A 196 3.26 2.09 -10.12
N LEU A 197 3.03 0.86 -10.60
CA LEU A 197 3.73 0.33 -11.76
C LEU A 197 3.39 1.11 -13.05
N ARG A 198 2.09 1.43 -13.28
CA ARG A 198 1.67 2.27 -14.42
C ARG A 198 2.31 3.65 -14.42
N ARG A 199 2.55 4.21 -13.24
CA ARG A 199 3.19 5.52 -13.05
C ARG A 199 4.72 5.46 -12.99
N ASN A 200 5.31 4.26 -13.17
CA ASN A 200 6.75 4.03 -13.02
C ASN A 200 7.29 4.49 -11.66
N VAL A 201 6.52 4.26 -10.60
CA VAL A 201 6.88 4.57 -9.21
C VAL A 201 7.49 3.34 -8.56
N ARG A 202 8.60 3.52 -7.86
CA ARG A 202 9.19 2.48 -6.99
C ARG A 202 8.20 2.17 -5.87
N TYR A 203 7.69 0.93 -5.85
CA TYR A 203 6.67 0.51 -4.89
C TYR A 203 7.06 -0.78 -4.20
N LEU A 204 6.78 -0.81 -2.89
CA LEU A 204 6.92 -2.00 -2.06
C LEU A 204 5.61 -2.26 -1.31
N ASN A 205 5.23 -3.53 -1.21
CA ASN A 205 4.18 -3.98 -0.30
C ASN A 205 4.77 -4.93 0.73
N VAL A 206 4.66 -4.57 2.01
CA VAL A 206 5.17 -5.36 3.14
C VAL A 206 4.00 -6.13 3.74
N GLU A 207 3.99 -7.42 3.50
CA GLU A 207 2.99 -8.37 3.98
C GLU A 207 3.50 -9.14 5.20
N THR A 208 2.74 -9.10 6.29
CA THR A 208 3.00 -9.96 7.45
C THR A 208 1.70 -10.55 8.00
N ARG A 209 1.84 -11.61 8.78
CA ARG A 209 0.72 -12.15 9.56
C ARG A 209 0.24 -11.14 10.59
N LEU A 210 -1.07 -11.01 10.75
CA LEU A 210 -1.65 -10.24 11.85
C LEU A 210 -1.11 -10.73 13.20
N GLY A 211 -0.76 -9.80 14.09
CA GLY A 211 -0.17 -10.09 15.41
C GLY A 211 1.37 -10.17 15.43
N TYR A 212 2.05 -10.14 14.29
CA TYR A 212 3.52 -10.27 14.23
C TYR A 212 4.23 -8.92 14.13
N LEU A 213 3.93 -8.00 15.04
CA LEU A 213 4.43 -6.62 15.06
C LEU A 213 5.96 -6.52 14.98
N THR A 214 6.68 -7.29 15.79
CA THR A 214 8.15 -7.28 15.79
C THR A 214 8.72 -7.68 14.45
N LYS A 215 8.10 -8.66 13.77
CA LYS A 215 8.52 -9.09 12.43
C LYS A 215 8.33 -7.96 11.42
N GLN A 216 7.17 -7.33 11.41
CA GLN A 216 6.85 -6.25 10.48
C GLN A 216 7.75 -5.03 10.66
N LYS A 217 8.01 -4.63 11.91
CA LYS A 217 8.98 -3.57 12.23
C LYS A 217 10.40 -3.90 11.72
N LYS A 218 10.85 -5.15 11.86
CA LYS A 218 12.16 -5.59 11.34
C LYS A 218 12.19 -5.56 9.81
N MET A 219 11.11 -5.92 9.14
CA MET A 219 11.01 -5.87 7.68
C MET A 219 11.05 -4.43 7.17
N LEU A 220 10.31 -3.51 7.77
CA LEU A 220 10.35 -2.09 7.42
C LEU A 220 11.74 -1.50 7.62
N ARG A 221 12.36 -1.75 8.78
CA ARG A 221 13.73 -1.28 9.05
C ARG A 221 14.73 -1.85 8.03
N PHE A 222 14.62 -3.12 7.67
CA PHE A 222 15.47 -3.74 6.66
C PHE A 222 15.35 -3.04 5.30
N ILE A 223 14.15 -2.68 4.88
CA ILE A 223 13.91 -1.94 3.64
C ILE A 223 14.66 -0.60 3.67
N GLU A 224 14.50 0.19 4.72
CA GLU A 224 15.18 1.48 4.86
C GLU A 224 16.71 1.34 4.76
N THR A 225 17.29 0.42 5.54
CA THR A 225 18.74 0.23 5.57
C THR A 225 19.33 -0.43 4.31
N THR A 226 18.49 -0.95 3.42
CA THR A 226 18.94 -1.65 2.19
C THR A 226 18.75 -0.78 0.95
N LEU A 227 17.75 0.10 0.93
CA LEU A 227 17.38 0.88 -0.25
C LEU A 227 17.88 2.34 -0.22
N ASP A 228 18.42 2.78 0.93
CA ASP A 228 19.12 4.06 1.08
C ASP A 228 20.37 4.18 0.19
#